data_5cc99c662509524303f7d42378a628a4
#
_entry.id   5cc99c662509524303f7d42378a628a4
#
_cell.length_a   1.000
_cell.length_b   1.000
_cell.length_c   1.000
_cell.angle_alpha   90.00
_cell.angle_beta   90.00
_cell.angle_gamma   90.00
#
_symmetry.space_group_name_H-M   'P 1'
#
loop_
_entity.id
_entity.type
_entity.pdbx_description
1 polymer ?
#
loop_
_entity_poly.entity_id
_entity_poly.type
_entity_poly.pdbx_seq_one_letter_code
_entity_poly.pdbx_strand_id
1 'polypeptide(L)'
;FMGGYYLMAAARHPECLEAIRRNIRLLSKATHGGLLYGGMHYFASGVSPCIHHTFGHAKALASFLELPSVKMTSLEKLPRDSVYGVKHFKDIRTWLLSQGDWRATFTGYDAEYKVKGTHPMGGALSLLWHAQAGPIFAATMNRYKLIEAPNMQDNVRKYLMGGTPRVESIQDEVAYSNLDDLNTDITCFIEDGFCRFNVNSHLVDINQQSPKQGEVPVEVNYAFSEQGVSISVERCNDSAYLVLPVIASPKEEVRISTREASIKKNKGILYITCEAGYIDVAPTDSDGRIFNPVPGFSFVPLRIIPESIGKKIQINIY
;
A
#
# COMPACT_ATOMS: atom_id res chain seq x y z
N PHE A 1 9.59 13.35 -8.53
CA PHE A 1 9.97 13.69 -9.92
C PHE A 1 9.09 14.76 -10.55
N MET A 2 7.89 14.95 -10.05
CA MET A 2 6.88 15.87 -10.63
C MET A 2 6.93 17.29 -10.05
N GLY A 3 7.82 17.59 -9.13
CA GLY A 3 7.87 18.88 -8.42
C GLY A 3 7.94 20.10 -9.36
N GLY A 4 8.69 20.01 -10.45
CA GLY A 4 8.80 21.10 -11.43
C GLY A 4 7.47 21.42 -12.14
N TYR A 5 6.66 20.43 -12.44
CA TYR A 5 5.35 20.66 -13.08
C TYR A 5 4.35 21.32 -12.13
N TYR A 6 4.35 20.92 -10.86
CA TYR A 6 3.51 21.57 -9.86
C TYR A 6 3.85 23.04 -9.69
N LEU A 7 5.13 23.38 -9.77
CA LEU A 7 5.58 24.76 -9.68
C LEU A 7 5.08 25.61 -10.85
N MET A 8 5.14 25.09 -12.07
CA MET A 8 4.60 25.77 -13.25
C MET A 8 3.08 25.95 -13.15
N ALA A 9 2.37 24.99 -12.54
CA ALA A 9 0.95 25.07 -12.34
C ALA A 9 0.55 26.00 -11.18
N ALA A 10 1.42 26.21 -10.20
CA ALA A 10 1.11 26.96 -8.97
C ALA A 10 0.67 28.40 -9.20
N ALA A 11 1.12 29.04 -10.30
CA ALA A 11 0.67 30.39 -10.67
C ALA A 11 -0.82 30.47 -11.04
N ARG A 12 -1.40 29.34 -11.49
CA ARG A 12 -2.81 29.23 -11.88
C ARG A 12 -3.66 28.42 -10.90
N HIS A 13 -3.01 27.60 -10.10
CA HIS A 13 -3.62 26.62 -9.20
C HIS A 13 -2.94 26.66 -7.83
N PRO A 14 -3.40 27.54 -6.91
CA PRO A 14 -2.81 27.72 -5.57
C PRO A 14 -2.72 26.43 -4.77
N GLU A 15 -3.64 25.49 -4.97
CA GLU A 15 -3.62 24.15 -4.36
C GLU A 15 -2.35 23.36 -4.70
N CYS A 16 -1.71 23.62 -5.85
CA CYS A 16 -0.45 23.00 -6.22
C CYS A 16 0.69 23.40 -5.27
N LEU A 17 0.68 24.61 -4.73
CA LEU A 17 1.67 25.05 -3.74
C LEU A 17 1.56 24.25 -2.44
N GLU A 18 0.35 23.97 -1.98
CA GLU A 18 0.16 23.15 -0.78
C GLU A 18 0.61 21.70 -1.02
N ALA A 19 0.35 21.14 -2.19
CA ALA A 19 0.85 19.83 -2.57
C ALA A 19 2.40 19.79 -2.56
N ILE A 20 3.05 20.82 -3.08
CA ILE A 20 4.51 20.96 -3.08
C ILE A 20 5.05 21.08 -1.65
N ARG A 21 4.45 21.92 -0.81
CA ARG A 21 4.87 22.06 0.60
C ARG A 21 4.83 20.75 1.33
N ARG A 22 3.78 19.95 1.16
CA ARG A 22 3.66 18.62 1.76
C ARG A 22 4.74 17.68 1.22
N ASN A 23 5.00 17.73 -0.08
CA ASN A 23 6.07 16.95 -0.69
C ASN A 23 7.45 17.34 -0.14
N ILE A 24 7.78 18.63 -0.07
CA ILE A 24 9.03 19.13 0.52
C ILE A 24 9.20 18.67 1.97
N ARG A 25 8.14 18.70 2.77
CA ARG A 25 8.19 18.18 4.15
C ARG A 25 8.51 16.69 4.20
N LEU A 26 7.97 15.90 3.28
CA LEU A 26 8.28 14.47 3.18
C LEU A 26 9.71 14.23 2.73
N LEU A 27 10.17 14.96 1.71
CA LEU A 27 11.57 14.91 1.25
C LEU A 27 12.55 15.29 2.35
N SER A 28 12.25 16.33 3.12
CA SER A 28 13.07 16.73 4.28
C SER A 28 13.19 15.60 5.31
N LYS A 29 12.10 14.87 5.60
CA LYS A 29 12.11 13.70 6.50
C LYS A 29 12.91 12.52 5.95
N ALA A 30 13.03 12.39 4.64
CA ALA A 30 13.80 11.35 3.98
C ALA A 30 15.24 11.78 3.67
N THR A 31 15.66 12.98 4.11
CA THR A 31 17.01 13.52 3.91
C THR A 31 17.84 13.36 5.18
N HIS A 32 18.98 12.70 5.10
CA HIS A 32 19.90 12.49 6.20
C HIS A 32 21.34 12.74 5.72
N GLY A 33 22.10 13.55 6.47
CA GLY A 33 23.47 13.90 6.10
C GLY A 33 23.60 14.60 4.75
N GLY A 34 22.59 15.37 4.32
CA GLY A 34 22.58 16.04 3.02
C GLY A 34 22.22 15.14 1.82
N LEU A 35 21.97 13.86 2.05
CA LEU A 35 21.58 12.90 1.01
C LEU A 35 20.10 12.53 1.15
N LEU A 36 19.39 12.48 0.01
CA LEU A 36 18.01 12.05 -0.05
C LEU A 36 17.92 10.55 -0.25
N TYR A 37 17.22 9.89 0.67
CA TYR A 37 16.95 8.47 0.60
C TYR A 37 15.71 8.19 -0.26
N GLY A 38 15.66 7.01 -0.88
CA GLY A 38 14.61 6.63 -1.83
C GLY A 38 13.20 6.49 -1.23
N GLY A 39 13.07 6.48 0.10
CA GLY A 39 11.79 6.40 0.80
C GLY A 39 11.94 6.64 2.28
N MET A 40 10.80 6.72 2.97
CA MET A 40 10.74 7.14 4.38
C MET A 40 11.45 6.19 5.35
N HIS A 41 11.53 4.91 5.02
CA HIS A 41 12.12 3.91 5.91
C HIS A 41 13.53 3.48 5.51
N TYR A 42 14.07 3.95 4.39
CA TYR A 42 15.42 3.58 3.92
C TYR A 42 16.49 3.74 5.00
N PHE A 43 16.60 4.95 5.57
CA PHE A 43 17.60 5.24 6.59
C PHE A 43 17.44 4.36 7.84
N ALA A 44 16.20 4.23 8.33
CA ALA A 44 15.91 3.43 9.50
C ALA A 44 16.11 1.92 9.28
N SER A 45 16.04 1.47 8.03
CA SER A 45 16.28 0.08 7.62
C SER A 45 17.74 -0.21 7.27
N GLY A 46 18.64 0.76 7.43
CA GLY A 46 20.07 0.58 7.12
C GLY A 46 20.39 0.52 5.63
N VAL A 47 19.45 0.94 4.77
CA VAL A 47 19.63 0.93 3.32
C VAL A 47 20.30 2.22 2.87
N SER A 48 21.26 2.12 1.97
CA SER A 48 22.04 3.25 1.47
C SER A 48 21.19 4.26 0.70
N PRO A 49 21.54 5.58 0.70
CA PRO A 49 20.85 6.56 -0.12
C PRO A 49 21.13 6.30 -1.60
N CYS A 50 20.15 6.60 -2.42
CA CYS A 50 20.34 6.56 -3.88
C CYS A 50 20.80 7.94 -4.37
N ILE A 51 21.99 8.01 -4.94
CA ILE A 51 22.55 9.25 -5.49
C ILE A 51 21.66 9.81 -6.60
N HIS A 52 21.11 8.93 -7.45
CA HIS A 52 20.18 9.34 -8.51
C HIS A 52 18.94 10.06 -7.95
N HIS A 53 18.36 9.55 -6.88
CA HIS A 53 17.23 10.21 -6.21
C HIS A 53 17.64 11.57 -5.64
N THR A 54 18.81 11.67 -5.02
CA THR A 54 19.34 12.95 -4.50
C THR A 54 19.43 14.00 -5.59
N PHE A 55 20.04 13.69 -6.72
CA PHE A 55 20.16 14.64 -7.84
C PHE A 55 18.82 14.92 -8.54
N GLY A 56 17.99 13.90 -8.75
CA GLY A 56 16.68 14.07 -9.37
C GLY A 56 15.76 15.00 -8.58
N HIS A 57 15.78 14.91 -7.26
CA HIS A 57 14.98 15.78 -6.38
C HIS A 57 15.63 17.14 -6.17
N ALA A 58 16.98 17.24 -6.15
CA ALA A 58 17.68 18.51 -6.09
C ALA A 58 17.33 19.39 -7.29
N LYS A 59 17.20 18.81 -8.49
CA LYS A 59 16.75 19.52 -9.68
C LYS A 59 15.35 20.11 -9.50
N ALA A 60 14.42 19.35 -8.95
CA ALA A 60 13.05 19.83 -8.67
C ALA A 60 13.05 20.98 -7.65
N LEU A 61 13.88 20.89 -6.60
CA LEU A 61 14.04 21.95 -5.59
C LEU A 61 14.73 23.19 -6.17
N ALA A 62 15.74 23.02 -7.03
CA ALA A 62 16.39 24.15 -7.72
C ALA A 62 15.40 24.94 -8.58
N SER A 63 14.54 24.24 -9.31
CA SER A 63 13.46 24.89 -10.09
C SER A 63 12.51 25.71 -9.19
N PHE A 64 12.36 25.33 -7.92
CA PHE A 64 11.57 26.11 -6.96
C PHE A 64 12.22 27.46 -6.61
N LEU A 65 13.53 27.51 -6.55
CA LEU A 65 14.27 28.74 -6.24
C LEU A 65 14.24 29.76 -7.40
N GLU A 66 13.97 29.31 -8.62
CA GLU A 66 13.91 30.14 -9.81
C GLU A 66 12.54 30.79 -10.03
N LEU A 67 11.52 30.35 -9.29
CA LEU A 67 10.19 30.94 -9.44
C LEU A 67 10.09 32.28 -8.70
N PRO A 68 9.36 33.25 -9.32
CA PRO A 68 9.03 34.48 -8.60
C PRO A 68 8.24 34.14 -7.32
N SER A 69 8.52 34.90 -6.25
CA SER A 69 7.89 34.67 -4.95
C SER A 69 6.37 34.70 -5.06
N VAL A 70 5.75 33.52 -5.05
CA VAL A 70 4.29 33.41 -4.99
C VAL A 70 3.89 33.70 -3.55
N LYS A 71 3.20 34.81 -3.32
CA LYS A 71 2.64 35.12 -2.00
C LYS A 71 1.59 34.06 -1.67
N MET A 72 1.88 33.26 -0.69
CA MET A 72 0.90 32.32 -0.14
C MET A 72 -0.06 33.08 0.74
N THR A 73 -1.26 33.30 0.25
CA THR A 73 -2.32 34.04 0.95
C THR A 73 -3.11 33.18 1.93
N SER A 74 -3.16 31.87 1.73
CA SER A 74 -3.84 30.93 2.64
C SER A 74 -3.33 29.49 2.43
N LEU A 75 -3.61 28.60 3.39
CA LEU A 75 -3.45 27.17 3.24
C LEU A 75 -4.66 26.63 2.47
N GLU A 76 -4.49 26.39 1.18
CA GLU A 76 -5.53 25.78 0.37
C GLU A 76 -5.76 24.33 0.80
N LYS A 77 -7.04 23.94 0.92
CA LYS A 77 -7.40 22.53 1.13
C LYS A 77 -7.19 21.76 -0.16
N LEU A 78 -6.42 20.67 -0.07
CA LEU A 78 -6.33 19.76 -1.20
C LEU A 78 -7.62 18.92 -1.29
N PRO A 79 -7.98 18.43 -2.49
CA PRO A 79 -9.16 17.55 -2.65
C PRO A 79 -9.13 16.33 -1.69
N ARG A 80 -7.95 15.82 -1.38
CA ARG A 80 -7.75 14.73 -0.43
C ARG A 80 -8.08 15.07 1.04
N ASP A 81 -8.13 16.36 1.38
CA ASP A 81 -8.42 16.81 2.75
C ASP A 81 -9.92 16.84 3.04
N SER A 82 -10.74 16.73 2.00
CA SER A 82 -12.20 16.67 2.13
C SER A 82 -12.70 15.23 2.16
N VAL A 83 -13.76 15.00 2.92
CA VAL A 83 -14.52 13.76 2.84
C VAL A 83 -15.44 13.86 1.62
N TYR A 84 -15.30 12.95 0.68
CA TYR A 84 -16.05 12.96 -0.59
C TYR A 84 -16.75 11.64 -0.89
N GLY A 85 -16.68 10.65 0.00
CA GLY A 85 -17.20 9.33 -0.25
C GLY A 85 -16.34 8.57 -1.26
N VAL A 86 -16.92 8.14 -2.37
CA VAL A 86 -16.25 7.34 -3.40
C VAL A 86 -16.20 8.08 -4.73
N LYS A 87 -15.05 8.02 -5.39
CA LYS A 87 -14.84 8.44 -6.78
C LYS A 87 -14.41 7.25 -7.60
N HIS A 88 -15.08 6.98 -8.70
CA HIS A 88 -14.75 5.90 -9.62
C HIS A 88 -14.23 6.45 -10.95
N PHE A 89 -13.03 6.05 -11.29
CA PHE A 89 -12.38 6.36 -12.57
C PHE A 89 -12.48 5.13 -13.47
N LYS A 90 -13.55 5.11 -14.27
CA LYS A 90 -13.95 3.93 -15.07
C LYS A 90 -12.87 3.48 -16.05
N ASP A 91 -12.23 4.43 -16.73
CA ASP A 91 -11.26 4.16 -17.80
C ASP A 91 -9.99 3.45 -17.27
N ILE A 92 -9.66 3.65 -16.01
CA ILE A 92 -8.51 3.02 -15.34
C ILE A 92 -8.95 2.06 -14.24
N ARG A 93 -10.23 1.73 -14.14
CA ARG A 93 -10.83 0.83 -13.15
C ARG A 93 -10.30 1.06 -11.73
N THR A 94 -10.27 2.31 -11.32
CA THR A 94 -9.74 2.73 -10.02
C THR A 94 -10.79 3.45 -9.21
N TRP A 95 -10.91 3.08 -7.94
CA TRP A 95 -11.80 3.71 -6.97
C TRP A 95 -10.98 4.41 -5.91
N LEU A 96 -11.33 5.65 -5.61
CA LEU A 96 -10.78 6.41 -4.48
C LEU A 96 -11.87 6.56 -3.42
N LEU A 97 -11.53 6.22 -2.18
CA LEU A 97 -12.39 6.37 -1.01
C LEU A 97 -11.88 7.50 -0.11
N SER A 98 -12.83 8.29 0.40
CA SER A 98 -12.62 9.23 1.50
C SER A 98 -13.81 9.14 2.48
N GLN A 99 -13.59 8.46 3.61
CA GLN A 99 -14.58 8.21 4.65
C GLN A 99 -13.99 8.60 6.01
N GLY A 100 -14.52 9.65 6.65
CA GLY A 100 -13.91 10.19 7.86
C GLY A 100 -12.41 10.46 7.68
N ASP A 101 -11.60 9.94 8.57
CA ASP A 101 -10.13 10.03 8.54
C ASP A 101 -9.46 8.99 7.61
N TRP A 102 -10.24 8.10 6.99
CA TRP A 102 -9.75 7.04 6.10
C TRP A 102 -9.63 7.50 4.66
N ARG A 103 -8.58 7.05 4.01
CA ARG A 103 -8.39 7.16 2.56
C ARG A 103 -7.94 5.82 2.02
N ALA A 104 -8.60 5.36 0.97
CA ALA A 104 -8.26 4.10 0.32
C ALA A 104 -8.27 4.24 -1.20
N THR A 105 -7.54 3.34 -1.85
CA THR A 105 -7.55 3.19 -3.31
C THR A 105 -7.68 1.72 -3.64
N PHE A 106 -8.63 1.40 -4.52
CA PHE A 106 -8.78 0.06 -5.09
C PHE A 106 -8.44 0.10 -6.56
N THR A 107 -7.66 -0.88 -7.01
CA THR A 107 -7.20 -0.99 -8.40
C THR A 107 -7.68 -2.32 -8.98
N GLY A 108 -8.59 -2.24 -9.96
CA GLY A 108 -9.14 -3.42 -10.63
C GLY A 108 -8.29 -3.90 -11.79
N TYR A 109 -7.56 -2.99 -12.43
CA TYR A 109 -6.74 -3.29 -13.59
C TYR A 109 -5.59 -2.30 -13.69
N ASP A 110 -4.44 -2.79 -14.13
CA ASP A 110 -3.35 -1.97 -14.63
C ASP A 110 -2.82 -2.59 -15.92
N ALA A 111 -2.35 -1.74 -16.83
CA ALA A 111 -1.77 -2.22 -18.07
C ALA A 111 -0.48 -2.99 -17.80
N GLU A 112 -0.30 -4.12 -18.48
CA GLU A 112 0.98 -4.82 -18.43
C GLU A 112 2.10 -3.90 -18.96
N TYR A 113 3.01 -3.54 -18.07
CA TYR A 113 4.17 -2.74 -18.41
C TYR A 113 5.42 -3.61 -18.45
N LYS A 114 5.88 -3.95 -19.66
CA LYS A 114 7.15 -4.64 -19.94
C LYS A 114 7.36 -6.01 -19.29
N VAL A 115 6.91 -6.26 -18.08
CA VAL A 115 7.12 -7.53 -17.35
C VAL A 115 5.82 -7.96 -16.70
N LYS A 116 5.37 -9.16 -16.99
CA LYS A 116 4.15 -9.75 -16.41
C LYS A 116 4.24 -9.83 -14.88
N GLY A 117 3.12 -9.61 -14.19
CA GLY A 117 2.98 -9.76 -12.75
C GLY A 117 3.81 -8.79 -11.92
N THR A 118 4.08 -7.58 -12.43
CA THR A 118 4.79 -6.55 -11.66
C THR A 118 3.84 -5.59 -10.97
N HIS A 119 2.63 -5.40 -11.49
CA HIS A 119 1.65 -4.47 -10.98
C HIS A 119 0.53 -5.20 -10.23
N PRO A 120 0.11 -4.75 -9.05
CA PRO A 120 -1.04 -5.31 -8.36
C PRO A 120 -2.33 -4.92 -9.09
N MET A 121 -3.06 -5.92 -9.52
CA MET A 121 -4.38 -5.84 -10.15
C MET A 121 -5.40 -6.53 -9.24
N GLY A 122 -6.33 -7.25 -9.78
CA GLY A 122 -7.15 -8.19 -9.02
C GLY A 122 -7.99 -7.56 -7.91
N GLY A 123 -8.39 -6.30 -8.05
CA GLY A 123 -9.12 -5.58 -7.02
C GLY A 123 -8.27 -5.20 -5.80
N ALA A 124 -6.98 -5.02 -6.00
CA ALA A 124 -6.04 -4.72 -4.93
C ALA A 124 -6.44 -3.48 -4.12
N LEU A 125 -6.41 -3.59 -2.79
CA LEU A 125 -6.37 -2.44 -1.88
C LEU A 125 -4.96 -1.83 -1.98
N SER A 126 -4.77 -0.96 -2.96
CA SER A 126 -3.45 -0.41 -3.32
C SER A 126 -2.99 0.72 -2.41
N LEU A 127 -3.89 1.32 -1.65
CA LEU A 127 -3.57 2.26 -0.58
C LEU A 127 -4.62 2.13 0.53
N LEU A 128 -4.15 2.07 1.77
CA LEU A 128 -4.93 2.39 2.97
C LEU A 128 -4.14 3.36 3.82
N TRP A 129 -4.74 4.50 4.11
CA TRP A 129 -4.15 5.57 4.91
C TRP A 129 -5.17 6.11 5.92
N HIS A 130 -4.68 6.46 7.10
CA HIS A 130 -5.48 7.10 8.14
C HIS A 130 -4.81 8.39 8.63
N ALA A 131 -5.58 9.42 8.97
CA ALA A 131 -5.06 10.74 9.32
C ALA A 131 -4.08 10.71 10.51
N GLN A 132 -4.25 9.79 11.43
CA GLN A 132 -3.39 9.65 12.62
C GLN A 132 -2.31 8.58 12.44
N ALA A 133 -2.65 7.43 11.88
CA ALA A 133 -1.71 6.32 11.69
C ALA A 133 -0.76 6.53 10.48
N GLY A 134 -1.13 7.40 9.53
CA GLY A 134 -0.41 7.54 8.27
C GLY A 134 -0.70 6.36 7.32
N PRO A 135 0.24 5.99 6.41
CA PRO A 135 0.05 4.87 5.52
C PRO A 135 0.06 3.55 6.31
N ILE A 136 -0.96 2.73 6.06
CA ILE A 136 -1.15 1.40 6.67
C ILE A 136 -0.78 0.33 5.65
N PHE A 137 -1.30 0.45 4.42
CA PHE A 137 -0.91 -0.34 3.27
C PHE A 137 -0.54 0.58 2.12
N ALA A 138 0.44 0.17 1.34
CA ALA A 138 0.78 0.81 0.06
C ALA A 138 1.24 -0.27 -0.90
N ALA A 139 0.63 -0.31 -2.08
CA ALA A 139 0.98 -1.25 -3.11
C ALA A 139 2.46 -1.16 -3.47
N THR A 140 3.05 -2.30 -3.66
CA THR A 140 4.40 -2.46 -4.21
C THR A 140 4.30 -3.16 -5.55
N MET A 141 5.39 -3.24 -6.27
CA MET A 141 5.49 -4.20 -7.36
C MET A 141 5.34 -5.62 -6.78
N ASN A 142 4.55 -6.47 -7.41
CA ASN A 142 4.33 -7.85 -6.96
C ASN A 142 5.64 -8.65 -6.98
N ARG A 143 6.49 -8.37 -7.96
CA ARG A 143 7.79 -9.00 -8.15
C ARG A 143 8.84 -7.93 -8.44
N TYR A 144 9.43 -7.40 -7.39
CA TYR A 144 10.56 -6.50 -7.55
C TYR A 144 11.83 -7.32 -7.77
N LYS A 145 12.46 -7.10 -8.92
CA LYS A 145 13.84 -7.53 -9.15
C LYS A 145 14.70 -6.29 -9.15
N LEU A 146 15.78 -6.33 -8.41
CA LEU A 146 16.83 -5.33 -8.51
C LEU A 146 17.37 -5.35 -9.93
N ILE A 147 16.95 -4.36 -10.75
CA ILE A 147 17.32 -4.32 -12.17
C ILE A 147 18.68 -3.66 -12.34
N GLU A 148 19.07 -2.80 -11.39
CA GLU A 148 20.27 -1.97 -11.51
C GLU A 148 21.03 -1.91 -10.19
N ALA A 149 22.05 -2.74 -10.03
CA ALA A 149 23.03 -2.61 -8.96
C ALA A 149 23.67 -1.20 -8.86
N PRO A 150 23.88 -0.45 -9.98
CA PRO A 150 24.41 0.92 -9.92
C PRO A 150 23.53 1.92 -9.16
N ASN A 151 22.25 1.68 -9.01
CA ASN A 151 21.36 2.56 -8.26
C ASN A 151 21.49 2.41 -6.75
N MET A 152 22.42 1.61 -6.27
CA MET A 152 22.69 1.36 -4.84
C MET A 152 21.44 0.94 -4.04
N GLN A 153 20.50 0.30 -4.71
CA GLN A 153 19.34 -0.30 -4.09
C GLN A 153 19.62 -1.73 -3.65
N ASP A 154 20.85 -1.98 -3.17
CA ASP A 154 21.20 -3.28 -2.64
C ASP A 154 20.21 -3.66 -1.54
N ASN A 155 19.44 -4.69 -1.83
CA ASN A 155 18.63 -5.30 -0.82
C ASN A 155 19.48 -6.29 -0.05
N VAL A 156 20.11 -5.82 1.00
CA VAL A 156 20.87 -6.65 1.95
C VAL A 156 19.97 -7.58 2.76
N ARG A 157 18.66 -7.50 2.54
CA ARG A 157 17.66 -8.27 3.26
C ARG A 157 17.45 -9.64 2.63
N LYS A 158 17.35 -10.64 3.49
CA LYS A 158 17.16 -12.04 3.08
C LYS A 158 15.78 -12.31 2.51
N TYR A 159 14.77 -11.64 3.05
CA TYR A 159 13.38 -11.90 2.71
C TYR A 159 12.82 -10.80 1.83
N LEU A 160 12.22 -11.22 0.70
CA LEU A 160 11.53 -10.35 -0.24
C LEU A 160 10.06 -10.75 -0.28
N MET A 161 9.18 -9.79 -0.11
CA MET A 161 7.75 -9.98 -0.24
C MET A 161 7.12 -8.72 -0.83
N GLY A 162 6.10 -8.89 -1.67
CA GLY A 162 5.26 -7.77 -2.10
C GLY A 162 4.50 -7.17 -0.93
N GLY A 163 4.48 -5.83 -0.83
CA GLY A 163 3.80 -5.08 0.24
C GLY A 163 2.32 -4.80 -0.02
N THR A 164 1.71 -5.45 -1.01
CA THR A 164 0.28 -5.28 -1.32
C THR A 164 -0.56 -6.32 -0.58
N PRO A 165 -1.65 -5.92 0.12
CA PRO A 165 -2.61 -6.85 0.70
C PRO A 165 -3.20 -7.78 -0.36
N ARG A 166 -3.30 -9.07 -0.06
CA ARG A 166 -3.75 -10.07 -1.03
C ARG A 166 -4.21 -11.36 -0.38
N VAL A 167 -5.04 -12.10 -1.10
CA VAL A 167 -5.27 -13.51 -0.83
C VAL A 167 -4.27 -14.33 -1.66
N GLU A 168 -3.60 -15.26 -1.02
CA GLU A 168 -2.51 -16.03 -1.60
C GLU A 168 -2.61 -17.50 -1.20
N SER A 169 -2.24 -18.39 -2.12
CA SER A 169 -2.03 -19.81 -1.88
C SER A 169 -0.74 -20.23 -2.56
N ILE A 170 0.09 -20.97 -1.86
CA ILE A 170 1.32 -21.54 -2.43
C ILE A 170 1.13 -23.05 -2.58
N GLN A 171 1.24 -23.54 -3.81
CA GLN A 171 1.10 -24.96 -4.12
C GLN A 171 2.24 -25.39 -5.05
N ASP A 172 2.95 -26.45 -4.69
CA ASP A 172 4.10 -26.95 -5.47
C ASP A 172 5.10 -25.83 -5.85
N GLU A 173 5.42 -24.96 -4.89
CA GLU A 173 6.30 -23.77 -5.06
C GLU A 173 5.76 -22.70 -6.00
N VAL A 174 4.56 -22.83 -6.53
CA VAL A 174 3.88 -21.82 -7.34
C VAL A 174 2.99 -20.98 -6.46
N ALA A 175 3.14 -19.66 -6.53
CA ALA A 175 2.26 -18.71 -5.86
C ALA A 175 1.07 -18.37 -6.77
N TYR A 176 -0.13 -18.53 -6.22
CA TYR A 176 -1.40 -18.11 -6.82
C TYR A 176 -1.94 -16.97 -5.98
N SER A 177 -2.33 -15.88 -6.63
CA SER A 177 -2.78 -14.67 -5.94
C SER A 177 -3.93 -14.01 -6.70
N ASN A 178 -4.85 -13.39 -5.96
CA ASN A 178 -5.86 -12.54 -6.55
C ASN A 178 -5.27 -11.29 -7.22
N LEU A 179 -4.07 -10.84 -6.82
CA LEU A 179 -3.43 -9.66 -7.41
C LEU A 179 -3.07 -9.82 -8.88
N ASP A 180 -2.87 -11.05 -9.33
CA ASP A 180 -2.50 -11.35 -10.71
C ASP A 180 -3.74 -11.54 -11.62
N ASP A 181 -4.96 -11.58 -11.06
CA ASP A 181 -6.19 -11.79 -11.82
C ASP A 181 -6.57 -10.55 -12.65
N LEU A 182 -6.62 -10.71 -13.98
CA LEU A 182 -7.06 -9.69 -14.94
C LEU A 182 -8.59 -9.55 -15.03
N ASN A 183 -9.34 -10.57 -14.55
CA ASN A 183 -10.79 -10.66 -14.68
C ASN A 183 -11.53 -10.34 -13.36
N THR A 184 -11.09 -9.33 -12.68
CA THR A 184 -11.67 -8.92 -11.40
C THR A 184 -12.93 -8.08 -11.60
N ASP A 185 -13.93 -8.29 -10.75
CA ASP A 185 -15.08 -7.41 -10.61
C ASP A 185 -15.05 -6.69 -9.26
N ILE A 186 -15.27 -5.38 -9.28
CA ILE A 186 -15.35 -4.55 -8.08
C ILE A 186 -16.68 -3.82 -8.08
N THR A 187 -17.50 -4.08 -7.09
CA THR A 187 -18.71 -3.32 -6.80
C THR A 187 -18.52 -2.46 -5.56
N CYS A 188 -19.13 -1.28 -5.58
CA CYS A 188 -19.09 -0.36 -4.46
C CYS A 188 -20.47 0.20 -4.20
N PHE A 189 -20.88 0.22 -2.93
CA PHE A 189 -22.15 0.80 -2.48
C PHE A 189 -22.01 1.44 -1.10
N ILE A 190 -22.93 2.35 -0.79
CA ILE A 190 -22.99 3.03 0.50
C ILE A 190 -24.28 2.59 1.17
N GLU A 191 -24.17 2.03 2.35
CA GLU A 191 -25.28 1.53 3.15
C GLU A 191 -25.01 1.75 4.62
N ASP A 192 -26.00 2.27 5.35
CA ASP A 192 -25.94 2.47 6.82
C ASP A 192 -24.70 3.22 7.32
N GLY A 193 -24.20 4.20 6.56
CA GLY A 193 -23.01 4.97 6.91
C GLY A 193 -21.68 4.26 6.60
N PHE A 194 -21.72 3.07 6.00
CA PHE A 194 -20.55 2.34 5.55
C PHE A 194 -20.34 2.51 4.04
N CYS A 195 -19.10 2.72 3.62
CA CYS A 195 -18.70 2.49 2.25
C CYS A 195 -18.22 1.05 2.12
N ARG A 196 -18.92 0.25 1.32
CA ARG A 196 -18.63 -1.16 1.12
C ARG A 196 -18.06 -1.41 -0.26
N PHE A 197 -17.02 -2.22 -0.32
CA PHE A 197 -16.47 -2.76 -1.56
C PHE A 197 -16.55 -4.27 -1.51
N ASN A 198 -17.09 -4.85 -2.56
CA ASN A 198 -17.03 -6.28 -2.81
C ASN A 198 -16.12 -6.51 -4.02
N VAL A 199 -15.10 -7.33 -3.82
CA VAL A 199 -14.09 -7.66 -4.83
C VAL A 199 -14.18 -9.13 -5.14
N ASN A 200 -14.56 -9.47 -6.37
CA ASN A 200 -14.60 -10.84 -6.88
C ASN A 200 -13.43 -11.06 -7.84
N SER A 201 -12.64 -12.07 -7.59
CA SER A 201 -11.44 -12.43 -8.33
C SER A 201 -11.20 -13.94 -8.27
N HIS A 202 -10.08 -14.40 -8.83
CA HIS A 202 -9.63 -15.78 -8.73
C HIS A 202 -8.18 -15.84 -8.28
N LEU A 203 -7.79 -16.95 -7.70
CA LEU A 203 -6.39 -17.24 -7.49
C LEU A 203 -5.80 -17.73 -8.81
N VAL A 204 -4.90 -16.95 -9.36
CA VAL A 204 -4.14 -17.29 -10.58
C VAL A 204 -2.65 -17.07 -10.35
N ASP A 205 -1.85 -17.76 -11.14
CA ASP A 205 -0.43 -17.47 -11.22
C ASP A 205 -0.15 -16.29 -12.17
N ILE A 206 1.11 -15.92 -12.32
CA ILE A 206 1.56 -14.86 -13.25
C ILE A 206 1.17 -15.08 -14.70
N ASN A 207 0.91 -16.34 -15.10
CA ASN A 207 0.53 -16.70 -16.46
C ASN A 207 -0.99 -16.82 -16.61
N GLN A 208 -1.77 -16.35 -15.62
CA GLN A 208 -3.24 -16.46 -15.59
C GLN A 208 -3.73 -17.91 -15.49
N GLN A 209 -2.90 -18.82 -14.96
CA GLN A 209 -3.28 -20.21 -14.79
C GLN A 209 -3.86 -20.43 -13.40
N SER A 210 -4.97 -21.12 -13.34
CA SER A 210 -5.56 -21.58 -12.07
C SER A 210 -4.71 -22.67 -11.42
N PRO A 211 -4.83 -22.89 -10.09
CA PRO A 211 -4.27 -24.05 -9.42
C PRO A 211 -4.67 -25.38 -10.09
N LYS A 212 -3.88 -26.42 -9.93
CA LYS A 212 -4.12 -27.75 -10.52
C LYS A 212 -5.49 -28.36 -10.15
N GLN A 213 -6.03 -27.96 -8.99
CA GLN A 213 -7.34 -28.43 -8.51
C GLN A 213 -8.52 -27.74 -9.21
N GLY A 214 -8.27 -26.77 -10.10
CA GLY A 214 -9.27 -26.00 -10.82
C GLY A 214 -9.35 -24.54 -10.36
N GLU A 215 -10.35 -23.83 -10.86
CA GLU A 215 -10.57 -22.42 -10.50
C GLU A 215 -10.87 -22.25 -9.01
N VAL A 216 -10.24 -21.26 -8.41
CA VAL A 216 -10.45 -20.89 -7.02
C VAL A 216 -10.97 -19.46 -6.96
N PRO A 217 -12.30 -19.27 -6.85
CA PRO A 217 -12.87 -17.95 -6.70
C PRO A 217 -12.51 -17.38 -5.32
N VAL A 218 -12.28 -16.08 -5.29
CA VAL A 218 -11.98 -15.30 -4.08
C VAL A 218 -12.94 -14.13 -4.01
N GLU A 219 -13.61 -14.00 -2.89
CA GLU A 219 -14.44 -12.85 -2.58
C GLU A 219 -13.86 -12.12 -1.37
N VAL A 220 -13.48 -10.86 -1.55
CA VAL A 220 -13.01 -10.01 -0.47
C VAL A 220 -13.96 -8.84 -0.29
N ASN A 221 -14.49 -8.73 0.93
CA ASN A 221 -15.39 -7.65 1.31
C ASN A 221 -14.68 -6.66 2.22
N TYR A 222 -14.78 -5.39 1.90
CA TYR A 222 -14.28 -4.28 2.71
C TYR A 222 -15.44 -3.41 3.15
N ALA A 223 -15.51 -3.08 4.44
CA ALA A 223 -16.47 -2.13 4.97
C ALA A 223 -15.75 -1.02 5.74
N PHE A 224 -15.89 0.20 5.26
CA PHE A 224 -15.30 1.40 5.85
C PHE A 224 -16.35 2.16 6.63
N SER A 225 -16.03 2.49 7.87
CA SER A 225 -16.78 3.43 8.71
C SER A 225 -15.85 4.54 9.21
N GLU A 226 -16.35 5.48 9.99
CA GLU A 226 -15.50 6.46 10.67
C GLU A 226 -14.60 5.81 11.71
N GLN A 227 -15.04 4.71 12.34
CA GLN A 227 -14.33 4.03 13.44
C GLN A 227 -13.27 3.07 12.95
N GLY A 228 -13.40 2.53 11.73
CA GLY A 228 -12.45 1.53 11.26
C GLY A 228 -12.81 0.89 9.93
N VAL A 229 -12.00 -0.10 9.58
CA VAL A 229 -12.12 -0.88 8.36
C VAL A 229 -12.25 -2.34 8.72
N SER A 230 -13.33 -2.99 8.28
CA SER A 230 -13.49 -4.43 8.35
C SER A 230 -13.13 -5.07 7.00
N ILE A 231 -12.37 -6.15 7.03
CA ILE A 231 -12.01 -6.93 5.85
C ILE A 231 -12.43 -8.37 6.09
N SER A 232 -13.19 -8.94 5.17
CA SER A 232 -13.52 -10.36 5.21
C SER A 232 -13.20 -11.05 3.89
N VAL A 233 -12.69 -12.27 3.98
CA VAL A 233 -12.41 -13.13 2.83
C VAL A 233 -13.37 -14.30 2.87
N GLU A 234 -14.10 -14.47 1.80
CA GLU A 234 -15.02 -15.57 1.56
C GLU A 234 -14.67 -16.27 0.25
N ARG A 235 -15.14 -17.47 0.04
CA ARG A 235 -14.87 -18.23 -1.20
C ARG A 235 -13.38 -18.28 -1.53
N CYS A 236 -12.64 -19.01 -0.77
CA CYS A 236 -11.26 -19.38 -1.09
C CYS A 236 -11.04 -20.86 -0.76
N ASN A 237 -9.96 -21.43 -1.28
CA ASN A 237 -9.62 -22.81 -0.98
C ASN A 237 -8.95 -22.94 0.41
N ASP A 238 -8.78 -24.16 0.86
CA ASP A 238 -8.29 -24.50 2.19
C ASP A 238 -6.83 -24.12 2.45
N SER A 239 -6.06 -23.91 1.39
CA SER A 239 -4.65 -23.52 1.48
C SER A 239 -4.43 -22.00 1.34
N ALA A 240 -5.52 -21.24 1.10
CA ALA A 240 -5.44 -19.80 0.95
C ALA A 240 -5.43 -19.07 2.29
N TYR A 241 -4.71 -17.96 2.35
CA TYR A 241 -4.64 -17.07 3.49
C TYR A 241 -4.59 -15.61 3.03
N LEU A 242 -5.00 -14.71 3.92
CA LEU A 242 -4.91 -13.27 3.66
C LEU A 242 -3.54 -12.76 4.12
N VAL A 243 -2.81 -12.13 3.23
CA VAL A 243 -1.54 -11.46 3.53
C VAL A 243 -1.80 -9.97 3.73
N LEU A 244 -1.37 -9.46 4.88
CA LEU A 244 -1.48 -8.06 5.27
C LEU A 244 -0.09 -7.51 5.59
N PRO A 245 0.61 -6.91 4.63
CA PRO A 245 1.89 -6.29 4.86
C PRO A 245 1.71 -4.91 5.48
N VAL A 246 1.63 -4.85 6.80
CA VAL A 246 1.33 -3.61 7.53
C VAL A 246 2.57 -2.74 7.61
N ILE A 247 2.50 -1.53 7.09
CA ILE A 247 3.62 -0.58 7.12
C ILE A 247 3.98 -0.25 8.56
N ALA A 248 5.22 -0.57 8.94
CA ALA A 248 5.78 -0.28 10.25
C ALA A 248 7.27 0.05 10.13
N SER A 249 7.64 1.26 10.55
CA SER A 249 9.05 1.66 10.64
C SER A 249 9.81 0.76 11.62
N PRO A 250 11.11 0.48 11.39
CA PRO A 250 11.95 -0.21 12.39
C PRO A 250 11.96 0.43 13.78
N LYS A 251 11.58 1.72 13.89
CA LYS A 251 11.49 2.46 15.15
C LYS A 251 10.13 2.36 15.85
N GLU A 252 9.11 1.81 15.19
CA GLU A 252 7.77 1.65 15.75
C GLU A 252 7.69 0.35 16.56
N GLU A 253 7.11 0.41 17.76
CA GLU A 253 6.85 -0.76 18.57
C GLU A 253 5.72 -1.58 17.96
N VAL A 254 5.94 -2.89 17.82
CA VAL A 254 4.97 -3.83 17.28
C VAL A 254 4.74 -4.95 18.29
N ARG A 255 3.49 -5.27 18.57
CA ARG A 255 3.09 -6.41 19.40
C ARG A 255 2.14 -7.28 18.59
N ILE A 256 2.33 -8.58 18.62
CA ILE A 256 1.53 -9.54 17.87
C ILE A 256 1.15 -10.70 18.78
N SER A 257 -0.11 -11.04 18.72
CA SER A 257 -0.68 -12.27 19.30
C SER A 257 -1.46 -13.01 18.22
N THR A 258 -2.02 -14.13 18.55
CA THR A 258 -2.83 -14.94 17.60
C THR A 258 -4.12 -14.25 17.16
N ARG A 259 -4.60 -13.25 17.90
CA ARG A 259 -5.87 -12.54 17.63
C ARG A 259 -5.73 -11.05 17.43
N GLU A 260 -4.57 -10.49 17.74
CA GLU A 260 -4.37 -9.06 17.68
C GLU A 260 -2.94 -8.73 17.27
N ALA A 261 -2.79 -7.73 16.42
CA ALA A 261 -1.54 -7.03 16.21
C ALA A 261 -1.74 -5.54 16.52
N SER A 262 -0.76 -4.92 17.19
CA SER A 262 -0.76 -3.49 17.44
C SER A 262 0.55 -2.85 17.05
N ILE A 263 0.47 -1.64 16.49
CA ILE A 263 1.62 -0.87 16.05
C ILE A 263 1.51 0.54 16.61
N LYS A 264 2.49 0.92 17.43
CA LYS A 264 2.56 2.26 18.01
C LYS A 264 3.01 3.25 16.97
N LYS A 265 2.07 3.99 16.43
CA LYS A 265 2.27 5.07 15.46
C LYS A 265 2.61 6.39 16.16
N ASN A 266 3.04 7.38 15.38
CA ASN A 266 3.42 8.68 15.90
C ASN A 266 2.29 9.41 16.67
N LYS A 267 1.03 9.17 16.29
CA LYS A 267 -0.14 9.87 16.86
C LYS A 267 -1.19 8.94 17.50
N GLY A 268 -0.86 7.68 17.72
CA GLY A 268 -1.79 6.71 18.29
C GLY A 268 -1.30 5.29 18.13
N ILE A 269 -2.17 4.35 18.35
CA ILE A 269 -1.90 2.93 18.17
C ILE A 269 -2.85 2.42 17.09
N LEU A 270 -2.29 1.76 16.10
CA LEU A 270 -3.05 1.02 15.10
C LEU A 270 -3.29 -0.38 15.63
N TYR A 271 -4.53 -0.81 15.67
CA TYR A 271 -4.92 -2.17 16.04
C TYR A 271 -5.43 -2.93 14.82
N ILE A 272 -5.09 -4.20 14.75
CA ILE A 272 -5.64 -5.17 13.80
C ILE A 272 -6.10 -6.36 14.62
N THR A 273 -7.40 -6.56 14.68
CA THR A 273 -8.00 -7.69 15.41
C THR A 273 -8.53 -8.74 14.44
N CYS A 274 -8.34 -10.00 14.79
CA CYS A 274 -8.79 -11.14 14.01
C CYS A 274 -10.00 -11.79 14.72
N GLU A 275 -11.18 -11.61 14.14
CA GLU A 275 -12.42 -12.21 14.65
C GLU A 275 -12.60 -13.65 14.16
N ALA A 276 -12.20 -13.93 12.91
CA ALA A 276 -12.24 -15.25 12.33
C ALA A 276 -10.91 -15.56 11.64
N GLY A 277 -10.27 -16.65 12.02
CA GLY A 277 -8.91 -17.01 11.66
C GLY A 277 -7.93 -16.70 12.79
N TYR A 278 -6.65 -16.81 12.53
CA TYR A 278 -5.59 -16.43 13.46
C TYR A 278 -4.44 -15.72 12.73
N ILE A 279 -3.78 -14.84 13.47
CA ILE A 279 -2.64 -14.07 12.97
C ILE A 279 -1.38 -14.92 13.09
N ASP A 280 -0.67 -15.03 11.98
CA ASP A 280 0.68 -15.57 11.88
C ASP A 280 1.58 -14.52 11.22
N VAL A 281 2.89 -14.70 11.28
CA VAL A 281 3.86 -13.79 10.68
C VAL A 281 4.70 -14.56 9.68
N ALA A 282 4.76 -14.08 8.44
CA ALA A 282 5.66 -14.66 7.46
C ALA A 282 7.14 -14.51 7.89
N PRO A 283 8.05 -15.35 7.40
CA PRO A 283 9.46 -15.21 7.71
C PRO A 283 9.98 -13.80 7.42
N THR A 284 10.71 -13.24 8.37
CA THR A 284 11.26 -11.88 8.32
C THR A 284 12.75 -11.86 8.62
N ASP A 285 13.37 -10.71 8.40
CA ASP A 285 14.69 -10.40 8.95
C ASP A 285 14.63 -10.28 10.50
N SER A 286 15.78 -10.17 11.13
CA SER A 286 15.93 -10.17 12.60
C SER A 286 15.15 -9.05 13.33
N ASP A 287 14.77 -7.99 12.62
CA ASP A 287 13.96 -6.89 13.16
C ASP A 287 12.44 -7.15 13.06
N GLY A 288 12.03 -8.33 12.64
CA GLY A 288 10.62 -8.71 12.48
C GLY A 288 9.92 -8.00 11.31
N ARG A 289 10.68 -7.49 10.33
CA ARG A 289 10.16 -6.73 9.21
C ARG A 289 10.76 -7.20 7.89
N ILE A 290 10.06 -6.83 6.83
CA ILE A 290 10.56 -6.92 5.45
C ILE A 290 10.63 -5.51 4.90
N PHE A 291 11.78 -5.13 4.35
CA PHE A 291 11.93 -3.86 3.66
C PHE A 291 11.68 -4.04 2.16
N ASN A 292 10.83 -3.18 1.59
CA ASN A 292 10.62 -3.13 0.15
C ASN A 292 11.13 -1.77 -0.39
N PRO A 293 12.10 -1.78 -1.32
CA PRO A 293 12.69 -0.55 -1.85
C PRO A 293 11.71 0.30 -2.68
N VAL A 294 10.63 -0.27 -3.18
CA VAL A 294 9.59 0.44 -3.92
C VAL A 294 8.23 0.11 -3.31
N PRO A 295 7.64 1.01 -2.52
CA PRO A 295 7.87 2.46 -2.39
C PRO A 295 8.80 2.90 -1.24
N GLY A 296 9.65 2.04 -0.68
CA GLY A 296 10.62 2.43 0.35
C GLY A 296 10.06 2.39 1.77
N PHE A 297 9.25 1.38 2.03
CA PHE A 297 8.69 1.08 3.35
C PHE A 297 9.17 -0.27 3.88
N SER A 298 9.31 -0.33 5.21
CA SER A 298 9.34 -1.58 5.94
C SER A 298 7.93 -1.92 6.39
N PHE A 299 7.61 -3.19 6.42
CA PHE A 299 6.31 -3.68 6.86
C PHE A 299 6.43 -4.99 7.67
N VAL A 300 5.47 -5.19 8.55
CA VAL A 300 5.26 -6.46 9.25
C VAL A 300 4.36 -7.33 8.39
N PRO A 301 4.83 -8.49 7.91
CA PRO A 301 4.07 -9.32 6.99
C PRO A 301 3.13 -10.27 7.74
N LEU A 302 1.98 -9.74 8.16
CA LEU A 302 0.95 -10.55 8.81
C LEU A 302 0.32 -11.50 7.80
N ARG A 303 0.04 -12.72 8.22
CA ARG A 303 -0.78 -13.69 7.51
C ARG A 303 -1.98 -14.03 8.37
N ILE A 304 -3.16 -13.94 7.82
CA ILE A 304 -4.38 -14.35 8.50
C ILE A 304 -4.80 -15.69 7.92
N ILE A 305 -4.72 -16.70 8.73
CA ILE A 305 -4.98 -18.09 8.35
C ILE A 305 -6.37 -18.49 8.86
N PRO A 306 -7.23 -19.10 8.03
CA PRO A 306 -8.53 -19.56 8.48
C PRO A 306 -8.40 -20.65 9.54
N GLU A 307 -9.31 -20.69 10.52
CA GLU A 307 -9.29 -21.69 11.60
C GLU A 307 -9.54 -23.12 11.13
N SER A 308 -10.27 -23.26 10.06
CA SER A 308 -10.56 -24.54 9.42
C SER A 308 -10.98 -24.34 7.98
N ILE A 309 -10.97 -25.44 7.23
CA ILE A 309 -11.40 -25.55 5.83
C ILE A 309 -12.73 -24.87 5.59
N GLY A 310 -12.80 -23.99 4.57
CA GLY A 310 -14.02 -23.31 4.16
C GLY A 310 -14.52 -22.21 5.09
N LYS A 311 -13.78 -21.87 6.16
CA LYS A 311 -14.17 -20.78 7.04
C LYS A 311 -13.71 -19.42 6.54
N LYS A 312 -14.59 -18.44 6.76
CA LYS A 312 -14.35 -17.02 6.55
C LYS A 312 -13.16 -16.53 7.37
N ILE A 313 -12.34 -15.67 6.75
CA ILE A 313 -11.39 -14.81 7.47
C ILE A 313 -12.09 -13.47 7.73
N GLN A 314 -11.95 -12.93 8.93
CA GLN A 314 -12.45 -11.60 9.26
C GLN A 314 -11.52 -10.88 10.20
N ILE A 315 -11.15 -9.65 9.80
CA ILE A 315 -10.32 -8.75 10.59
C ILE A 315 -10.95 -7.36 10.64
N ASN A 316 -10.59 -6.61 11.69
CA ASN A 316 -10.90 -5.17 11.81
C ASN A 316 -9.60 -4.39 12.04
N ILE A 317 -9.57 -3.17 11.50
CA ILE A 317 -8.45 -2.22 11.60
C ILE A 317 -9.01 -0.92 12.18
N TYR A 318 -8.44 -0.43 13.28
CA TYR A 318 -8.90 0.79 13.95
C TYR A 318 -7.79 1.50 14.74
#